data_6d2d582f979ff8b031567af24861da73
#
_entry.id   6d2d582f979ff8b031567af24861da73
#
_cell.length_a   1.000
_cell.length_b   1.000
_cell.length_c   1.000
_cell.angle_alpha   90.00
_cell.angle_beta   90.00
_cell.angle_gamma   90.00
#
_symmetry.space_group_name_H-M   'P 1'
#
loop_
_entity.id
_entity.type
_entity.pdbx_description
1 polymer ?
#
loop_
_entity_poly.entity_id
_entity_poly.type
_entity_poly.pdbx_seq_one_letter_code
_entity_poly.pdbx_strand_id
1 'polypeptide(L)'
;MKQAKWMLAALLLGSMTTACSSSEEAVEKDGEKKYVNMYAEVKPVKLTAEQQVFANDNNGFTLNFFQLLNGKMKNRSIVCSPLSITYVLSMVNDGATGTTEQELEQTLGFHKGGIQAVNDYCKNLIDNLPHVDEKVQLNIANAIFVNDKYQLKKLFQQDMANYYDAKAEALDFSSPLTLDRINGWCDEKTRGMIPNILEQVDPRTVSYLLNAIYFKADWASMFEKNETREEVFTTPDGETRVPLMHQNVYMNYLRNDTYAAVSIPYGNGRWMMTVMLPEEGKTTDDVISSLAASGWSTDFLKNPLREARGYEVDLKLSRFETAFDTDDAGGLIELLKGMGIRQVFDKYNAEVPNVCEKENLYVDMMKQKAKIKVNEEGSEAAAVTIAGFVATATSTGPTQEPPKATFHANRPFVYIIHEKSSGVILFVGKFMGK
;
A
#
# COMPACT_ATOMS: atom_id res chain seq x y z
N MET A 1 -70.61 -2.62 -32.66
CA MET A 1 -71.07 -1.33 -33.29
C MET A 1 -69.82 -0.44 -33.36
N LYS A 2 -69.37 -0.32 -34.58
CA LYS A 2 -69.11 0.91 -35.36
C LYS A 2 -68.08 1.85 -34.71
N GLN A 3 -67.00 2.00 -35.31
CA GLN A 3 -66.46 2.87 -36.39
C GLN A 3 -65.52 3.91 -35.77
N ALA A 4 -64.54 4.48 -36.32
CA ALA A 4 -63.77 4.39 -37.56
C ALA A 4 -62.63 5.44 -37.45
N LYS A 5 -61.52 5.14 -38.07
CA LYS A 5 -60.59 6.01 -38.81
C LYS A 5 -60.59 7.51 -38.59
N TRP A 6 -59.42 8.15 -38.45
CA TRP A 6 -58.88 9.05 -39.49
C TRP A 6 -57.34 9.25 -39.30
N MET A 7 -56.63 9.09 -40.38
CA MET A 7 -55.24 9.53 -40.60
C MET A 7 -55.17 11.05 -40.67
N LEU A 8 -54.12 11.64 -40.19
CA LEU A 8 -53.53 12.86 -40.80
C LEU A 8 -52.00 12.83 -40.64
N ALA A 9 -51.34 12.85 -41.79
CA ALA A 9 -49.92 13.06 -41.93
C ALA A 9 -49.60 14.54 -41.74
N ALA A 10 -48.56 14.85 -40.95
CA ALA A 10 -47.90 16.13 -41.03
C ALA A 10 -46.40 15.92 -41.04
N LEU A 11 -45.77 16.19 -42.16
CA LEU A 11 -44.34 16.40 -42.31
C LEU A 11 -43.91 17.59 -41.47
N LEU A 12 -42.88 17.44 -40.66
CA LEU A 12 -42.04 18.55 -40.21
C LEU A 12 -40.60 18.10 -40.19
N LEU A 13 -39.82 18.75 -41.03
CA LEU A 13 -38.34 18.72 -41.03
C LEU A 13 -37.82 19.19 -39.68
N GLY A 14 -36.81 18.52 -39.15
CA GLY A 14 -36.11 19.00 -37.95
C GLY A 14 -34.86 18.21 -37.70
N SER A 15 -33.76 18.68 -38.21
CA SER A 15 -32.35 18.56 -37.78
C SER A 15 -31.93 17.24 -37.15
N MET A 16 -31.24 16.42 -37.94
CA MET A 16 -30.35 15.36 -37.50
C MET A 16 -29.16 16.01 -36.76
N THR A 17 -29.08 15.82 -35.45
CA THR A 17 -27.83 15.89 -34.75
C THR A 17 -27.25 14.47 -34.75
N THR A 18 -26.33 14.22 -35.64
CA THR A 18 -25.50 13.04 -35.68
C THR A 18 -24.58 13.06 -34.42
N ALA A 19 -24.94 12.23 -33.44
CA ALA A 19 -23.96 11.82 -32.44
C ALA A 19 -23.00 10.83 -33.15
N CYS A 20 -21.84 11.31 -33.53
CA CYS A 20 -20.74 10.46 -33.96
C CYS A 20 -20.19 9.71 -32.74
N SER A 21 -20.56 8.45 -32.58
CA SER A 21 -19.77 7.47 -31.88
C SER A 21 -18.71 6.97 -32.85
N SER A 22 -17.56 7.61 -32.87
CA SER A 22 -16.40 7.08 -33.58
C SER A 22 -15.72 6.07 -32.67
N SER A 23 -16.03 4.80 -32.86
CA SER A 23 -15.11 3.71 -32.54
C SER A 23 -14.02 3.73 -33.61
N GLU A 24 -12.94 4.48 -33.36
CA GLU A 24 -11.75 4.32 -34.17
C GLU A 24 -11.01 3.07 -33.72
N GLU A 25 -11.03 2.03 -34.56
CA GLU A 25 -10.07 0.94 -34.52
C GLU A 25 -8.68 1.52 -34.77
N ALA A 26 -7.82 1.45 -33.77
CA ALA A 26 -6.43 1.88 -33.87
C ALA A 26 -5.64 0.87 -34.71
N VAL A 27 -5.26 1.27 -35.89
CA VAL A 27 -4.28 0.57 -36.74
C VAL A 27 -2.89 0.78 -36.13
N GLU A 28 -2.24 -0.29 -35.71
CA GLU A 28 -0.84 -0.26 -35.26
C GLU A 28 0.08 0.27 -36.37
N LYS A 29 0.77 1.37 -36.07
CA LYS A 29 1.98 1.78 -36.81
C LYS A 29 3.17 1.66 -35.87
N ASP A 30 4.17 0.90 -36.32
CA ASP A 30 5.47 0.79 -35.66
C ASP A 30 6.05 2.15 -35.30
N GLY A 31 6.38 2.33 -33.99
CA GLY A 31 7.16 3.46 -33.50
C GLY A 31 6.40 4.54 -32.69
N GLU A 32 5.12 4.37 -32.35
CA GLU A 32 4.39 5.33 -31.51
C GLU A 32 4.61 5.10 -30.00
N LYS A 33 4.98 6.17 -29.31
CA LYS A 33 5.15 6.22 -27.85
C LYS A 33 3.82 5.93 -27.15
N LYS A 34 3.78 4.93 -26.28
CA LYS A 34 2.58 4.54 -25.51
C LYS A 34 2.29 5.56 -24.38
N TYR A 35 1.06 6.01 -24.30
CA TYR A 35 0.60 6.99 -23.31
C TYR A 35 -0.57 6.42 -22.48
N VAL A 36 -0.64 6.65 -21.17
CA VAL A 36 -1.73 6.18 -20.28
C VAL A 36 -2.95 7.09 -20.33
N ASN A 37 -4.14 6.50 -20.41
CA ASN A 37 -5.39 7.25 -20.37
C ASN A 37 -5.66 7.79 -18.95
N MET A 38 -5.39 9.09 -18.72
CA MET A 38 -5.66 9.79 -17.45
C MET A 38 -7.13 10.18 -17.25
N TYR A 39 -8.04 9.81 -18.16
CA TYR A 39 -9.45 10.21 -18.11
C TYR A 39 -10.36 9.18 -17.44
N ALA A 40 -9.81 8.10 -16.83
CA ALA A 40 -10.61 7.28 -15.92
C ALA A 40 -11.09 8.16 -14.76
N GLU A 41 -12.35 8.03 -14.37
CA GLU A 41 -12.93 8.84 -13.30
C GLU A 41 -12.11 8.68 -12.03
N VAL A 42 -11.44 9.76 -11.64
CA VAL A 42 -10.51 9.75 -10.54
C VAL A 42 -11.27 10.02 -9.26
N LYS A 43 -11.30 9.06 -8.35
CA LYS A 43 -11.86 9.20 -7.00
C LYS A 43 -10.72 9.39 -5.99
N PRO A 44 -10.27 10.64 -5.72
CA PRO A 44 -9.21 10.86 -4.74
C PRO A 44 -9.72 10.56 -3.34
N VAL A 45 -8.85 10.02 -2.48
CA VAL A 45 -9.14 9.95 -1.04
C VAL A 45 -9.19 11.39 -0.51
N LYS A 46 -10.35 11.78 0.02
CA LYS A 46 -10.54 13.12 0.60
C LYS A 46 -10.31 13.04 2.10
N LEU A 47 -9.22 13.62 2.55
CA LEU A 47 -8.90 13.77 3.96
C LEU A 47 -9.33 15.16 4.45
N THR A 48 -9.86 15.25 5.67
CA THR A 48 -10.00 16.52 6.39
C THR A 48 -8.61 17.07 6.72
N ALA A 49 -8.52 18.34 7.13
CA ALA A 49 -7.24 18.91 7.54
C ALA A 49 -6.59 18.13 8.71
N GLU A 50 -7.39 17.66 9.67
CA GLU A 50 -6.93 16.82 10.78
C GLU A 50 -6.46 15.45 10.30
N GLN A 51 -7.24 14.77 9.47
CA GLN A 51 -6.87 13.48 8.88
C GLN A 51 -5.60 13.57 8.01
N GLN A 52 -5.37 14.73 7.39
CA GLN A 52 -4.12 14.96 6.66
C GLN A 52 -2.91 15.05 7.60
N VAL A 53 -3.08 15.64 8.79
CA VAL A 53 -2.04 15.60 9.84
C VAL A 53 -1.78 14.18 10.28
N PHE A 54 -2.83 13.39 10.56
CA PHE A 54 -2.69 11.97 10.90
C PHE A 54 -1.96 11.18 9.82
N ALA A 55 -2.30 11.38 8.53
CA ALA A 55 -1.60 10.72 7.43
C ALA A 55 -0.11 11.07 7.39
N ASN A 56 0.24 12.35 7.63
CA ASN A 56 1.63 12.78 7.65
C ASN A 56 2.41 12.15 8.83
N ASP A 57 1.84 12.23 10.03
CA ASP A 57 2.51 11.77 11.25
C ASP A 57 2.59 10.24 11.27
N ASN A 58 1.58 9.54 10.75
CA ASN A 58 1.59 8.09 10.58
C ASN A 58 2.59 7.62 9.50
N ASN A 59 2.83 8.41 8.47
CA ASN A 59 3.95 8.16 7.56
C ASN A 59 5.30 8.29 8.30
N GLY A 60 5.42 9.20 9.27
CA GLY A 60 6.57 9.28 10.17
C GLY A 60 6.78 7.98 10.97
N PHE A 61 5.70 7.45 11.57
CA PHE A 61 5.72 6.13 12.20
C PHE A 61 6.21 5.05 11.20
N THR A 62 5.64 5.03 10.00
CA THR A 62 5.99 4.07 8.93
C THR A 62 7.49 4.03 8.66
N LEU A 63 8.12 5.18 8.52
CA LEU A 63 9.54 5.23 8.15
C LEU A 63 10.47 4.95 9.32
N ASN A 64 10.10 5.38 10.52
CA ASN A 64 10.83 5.03 11.73
C ASN A 64 10.77 3.52 12.00
N PHE A 65 9.57 2.91 11.80
CA PHE A 65 9.42 1.45 11.89
C PHE A 65 10.29 0.73 10.85
N PHE A 66 10.27 1.21 9.59
CA PHE A 66 11.08 0.64 8.52
C PHE A 66 12.59 0.77 8.80
N GLN A 67 13.03 1.90 9.35
CA GLN A 67 14.42 2.10 9.76
C GLN A 67 14.83 1.12 10.87
N LEU A 68 13.98 0.94 11.89
CA LEU A 68 14.22 0.00 12.98
C LEU A 68 14.28 -1.45 12.45
N LEU A 69 13.33 -1.83 11.61
CA LEU A 69 13.27 -3.13 10.96
C LEU A 69 14.52 -3.37 10.10
N ASN A 70 14.91 -2.39 9.30
CA ASN A 70 16.13 -2.45 8.48
C ASN A 70 17.39 -2.69 9.31
N GLY A 71 17.49 -2.07 10.48
CA GLY A 71 18.61 -2.28 11.42
C GLY A 71 18.74 -3.74 11.87
N LYS A 72 17.64 -4.50 11.95
CA LYS A 72 17.64 -5.94 12.27
C LYS A 72 17.93 -6.83 11.05
N MET A 73 17.64 -6.33 9.84
CA MET A 73 17.60 -7.12 8.59
C MET A 73 18.50 -6.54 7.50
N LYS A 74 19.69 -6.06 7.85
CA LYS A 74 20.58 -5.25 6.96
C LYS A 74 20.77 -5.82 5.56
N ASN A 75 21.10 -7.11 5.44
CA ASN A 75 21.48 -7.75 4.18
C ASN A 75 20.37 -8.63 3.57
N ARG A 76 19.11 -8.44 3.99
CA ARG A 76 17.96 -9.21 3.46
C ARG A 76 16.99 -8.30 2.76
N SER A 77 16.37 -8.81 1.70
CA SER A 77 15.17 -8.20 1.13
C SER A 77 14.06 -8.23 2.17
N ILE A 78 13.34 -7.13 2.31
CA ILE A 78 12.20 -7.02 3.23
C ILE A 78 11.06 -6.27 2.56
N VAL A 79 9.86 -6.59 2.99
CA VAL A 79 8.63 -5.85 2.68
C VAL A 79 7.76 -5.81 3.92
N CYS A 80 7.18 -4.68 4.23
CA CYS A 80 6.18 -4.57 5.30
C CYS A 80 5.12 -3.54 4.93
N SER A 81 3.98 -3.64 5.60
CA SER A 81 2.89 -2.66 5.50
C SER A 81 2.64 -2.03 6.88
N PRO A 82 3.30 -0.92 7.21
CA PRO A 82 3.08 -0.25 8.47
C PRO A 82 1.65 0.28 8.64
N LEU A 83 0.96 0.63 7.54
CA LEU A 83 -0.46 0.98 7.59
C LEU A 83 -1.32 -0.15 8.19
N SER A 84 -1.00 -1.41 7.87
CA SER A 84 -1.65 -2.57 8.47
C SER A 84 -1.42 -2.65 9.98
N ILE A 85 -0.20 -2.36 10.42
CA ILE A 85 0.14 -2.29 11.85
C ILE A 85 -0.65 -1.16 12.52
N THR A 86 -0.74 -0.01 11.85
CA THR A 86 -1.54 1.12 12.32
C THR A 86 -3.00 0.73 12.55
N TYR A 87 -3.65 0.05 11.61
CA TYR A 87 -5.04 -0.37 11.80
C TYR A 87 -5.22 -1.29 13.00
N VAL A 88 -4.38 -2.31 13.15
CA VAL A 88 -4.50 -3.25 14.27
C VAL A 88 -4.25 -2.56 15.61
N LEU A 89 -3.25 -1.66 15.69
CA LEU A 89 -2.99 -0.90 16.91
C LEU A 89 -4.09 0.15 17.20
N SER A 90 -4.70 0.73 16.16
CA SER A 90 -5.85 1.63 16.32
C SER A 90 -7.09 0.88 16.84
N MET A 91 -7.30 -0.37 16.42
CA MET A 91 -8.34 -1.23 16.98
C MET A 91 -8.12 -1.48 18.49
N VAL A 92 -6.87 -1.69 18.90
CA VAL A 92 -6.54 -1.82 20.35
C VAL A 92 -6.73 -0.50 21.06
N ASN A 93 -6.36 0.63 20.42
CA ASN A 93 -6.52 1.98 20.96
C ASN A 93 -7.98 2.32 21.25
N ASP A 94 -8.93 1.82 20.45
CA ASP A 94 -10.37 1.98 20.70
C ASP A 94 -10.79 1.37 22.05
N GLY A 95 -10.13 0.32 22.48
CA GLY A 95 -10.34 -0.31 23.77
C GLY A 95 -9.47 0.24 24.91
N ALA A 96 -8.48 1.07 24.60
CA ALA A 96 -7.46 1.53 25.52
C ALA A 96 -7.88 2.77 26.33
N THR A 97 -7.16 3.02 27.42
CA THR A 97 -7.25 4.24 28.22
C THR A 97 -5.88 4.56 28.83
N GLY A 98 -5.74 5.74 29.41
CA GLY A 98 -4.59 6.10 30.22
C GLY A 98 -3.25 6.07 29.47
N THR A 99 -2.24 5.44 30.08
CA THR A 99 -0.89 5.38 29.51
C THR A 99 -0.83 4.49 28.28
N THR A 100 -1.63 3.43 28.22
CA THR A 100 -1.70 2.56 27.03
C THR A 100 -2.20 3.32 25.79
N GLU A 101 -3.27 4.10 25.93
CA GLU A 101 -3.79 4.98 24.88
C GLU A 101 -2.75 6.01 24.46
N GLN A 102 -2.09 6.67 25.42
CA GLN A 102 -1.07 7.69 25.15
C GLN A 102 0.12 7.13 24.36
N GLU A 103 0.66 5.97 24.74
CA GLU A 103 1.76 5.32 24.03
C GLU A 103 1.38 4.98 22.58
N LEU A 104 0.16 4.47 22.37
CA LEU A 104 -0.37 4.13 21.05
C LEU A 104 -0.53 5.39 20.20
N GLU A 105 -1.24 6.40 20.69
CA GLU A 105 -1.49 7.63 19.94
C GLU A 105 -0.21 8.40 19.61
N GLN A 106 0.71 8.53 20.56
CA GLN A 106 1.99 9.21 20.35
C GLN A 106 2.83 8.48 19.28
N THR A 107 2.91 7.17 19.36
CA THR A 107 3.75 6.40 18.43
C THR A 107 3.15 6.38 17.03
N LEU A 108 1.83 6.26 16.90
CA LEU A 108 1.13 6.22 15.61
C LEU A 108 0.95 7.60 14.97
N GLY A 109 1.19 8.69 15.70
CA GLY A 109 1.03 10.06 15.21
C GLY A 109 -0.37 10.63 15.36
N PHE A 110 -1.16 10.14 16.30
CA PHE A 110 -2.56 10.56 16.56
C PHE A 110 -2.67 11.48 17.76
N HIS A 111 -1.97 12.61 17.73
CA HIS A 111 -1.82 13.49 18.91
C HIS A 111 -3.04 14.34 19.26
N LYS A 112 -4.11 14.31 18.46
CA LYS A 112 -5.28 15.20 18.61
C LYS A 112 -6.56 14.49 18.24
N GLY A 113 -7.69 15.02 18.72
CA GLY A 113 -9.03 14.57 18.33
C GLY A 113 -9.56 13.36 19.10
N GLY A 114 -8.72 12.65 19.85
CA GLY A 114 -9.10 11.45 20.61
C GLY A 114 -9.53 10.29 19.72
N ILE A 115 -10.01 9.21 20.34
CA ILE A 115 -10.30 7.94 19.68
C ILE A 115 -11.31 8.07 18.52
N GLN A 116 -12.31 8.93 18.63
CA GLN A 116 -13.29 9.10 17.55
C GLN A 116 -12.65 9.62 16.26
N ALA A 117 -11.71 10.58 16.36
CA ALA A 117 -11.02 11.10 15.19
C ALA A 117 -10.10 10.04 14.55
N VAL A 118 -9.47 9.18 15.36
CA VAL A 118 -8.68 8.03 14.90
C VAL A 118 -9.56 7.02 14.16
N ASN A 119 -10.70 6.67 14.76
CA ASN A 119 -11.68 5.75 14.19
C ASN A 119 -12.22 6.28 12.83
N ASP A 120 -12.59 7.55 12.77
CA ASP A 120 -13.08 8.19 11.54
C ASP A 120 -11.99 8.26 10.46
N TYR A 121 -10.73 8.48 10.83
CA TYR A 121 -9.60 8.44 9.90
C TYR A 121 -9.37 7.04 9.34
N CYS A 122 -9.30 6.02 10.19
CA CYS A 122 -9.12 4.63 9.77
C CYS A 122 -10.27 4.19 8.86
N LYS A 123 -11.52 4.50 9.24
CA LYS A 123 -12.69 4.21 8.42
C LYS A 123 -12.61 4.89 7.05
N ASN A 124 -12.25 6.17 7.00
CA ASN A 124 -12.12 6.90 5.74
C ASN A 124 -11.13 6.21 4.80
N LEU A 125 -9.99 5.76 5.31
CA LEU A 125 -8.99 5.06 4.50
C LEU A 125 -9.48 3.67 4.05
N ILE A 126 -10.08 2.89 4.95
CA ILE A 126 -10.60 1.54 4.65
C ILE A 126 -11.71 1.61 3.59
N ASP A 127 -12.60 2.58 3.71
CA ASP A 127 -13.74 2.75 2.78
C ASP A 127 -13.31 3.29 1.41
N ASN A 128 -12.23 4.06 1.32
CA ASN A 128 -11.89 4.78 0.09
C ASN A 128 -10.66 4.26 -0.65
N LEU A 129 -9.60 3.80 0.04
CA LEU A 129 -8.38 3.32 -0.62
C LEU A 129 -8.64 2.21 -1.66
N PRO A 130 -9.53 1.21 -1.41
CA PRO A 130 -9.83 0.18 -2.40
C PRO A 130 -10.53 0.69 -3.66
N HIS A 131 -11.08 1.91 -3.62
CA HIS A 131 -11.95 2.46 -4.66
C HIS A 131 -11.33 3.63 -5.45
N VAL A 132 -10.07 4.00 -5.18
CA VAL A 132 -9.38 5.06 -5.94
C VAL A 132 -9.07 4.67 -7.37
N ASP A 133 -8.99 3.38 -7.64
CA ASP A 133 -8.79 2.80 -8.97
C ASP A 133 -9.49 1.45 -9.08
N GLU A 134 -10.45 1.33 -9.98
CA GLU A 134 -11.23 0.09 -10.17
C GLU A 134 -10.39 -1.08 -10.75
N LYS A 135 -9.24 -0.78 -11.34
CA LYS A 135 -8.30 -1.79 -11.87
C LYS A 135 -7.33 -2.30 -10.80
N VAL A 136 -7.24 -1.61 -9.66
CA VAL A 136 -6.40 -2.01 -8.54
C VAL A 136 -7.23 -2.83 -7.54
N GLN A 137 -6.73 -3.97 -7.16
CA GLN A 137 -7.32 -4.82 -6.14
C GLN A 137 -6.56 -4.60 -4.83
N LEU A 138 -7.16 -3.87 -3.93
CA LEU A 138 -6.67 -3.68 -2.57
C LEU A 138 -7.67 -4.28 -1.59
N ASN A 139 -7.23 -5.30 -0.84
CA ASN A 139 -7.98 -5.83 0.29
C ASN A 139 -7.22 -5.51 1.58
N ILE A 140 -7.88 -4.84 2.49
CA ILE A 140 -7.39 -4.58 3.84
C ILE A 140 -8.30 -5.34 4.77
N ALA A 141 -7.78 -6.31 5.49
CA ALA A 141 -8.57 -7.15 6.38
C ALA A 141 -7.95 -7.19 7.78
N ASN A 142 -8.76 -6.88 8.76
CA ASN A 142 -8.38 -6.81 10.15
C ASN A 142 -9.15 -7.85 10.97
N ALA A 143 -8.52 -8.49 11.94
CA ALA A 143 -9.19 -9.36 12.88
C ALA A 143 -8.54 -9.34 14.25
N ILE A 144 -9.37 -9.44 15.27
CA ILE A 144 -8.98 -9.73 16.64
C ILE A 144 -9.66 -11.07 17.01
N PHE A 145 -8.87 -12.11 17.13
CA PHE A 145 -9.32 -13.38 17.68
C PHE A 145 -8.97 -13.43 19.16
N VAL A 146 -9.97 -13.59 20.00
CA VAL A 146 -9.83 -13.61 21.45
C VAL A 146 -10.18 -15.00 21.95
N ASN A 147 -9.45 -15.49 22.94
CA ASN A 147 -9.78 -16.75 23.60
C ASN A 147 -11.19 -16.69 24.20
N ASP A 148 -12.04 -17.68 23.93
CA ASP A 148 -13.45 -17.71 24.33
C ASP A 148 -13.71 -17.72 25.86
N LYS A 149 -12.64 -17.84 26.65
CA LYS A 149 -12.66 -17.59 28.09
C LYS A 149 -12.99 -16.13 28.45
N TYR A 150 -12.79 -15.21 27.49
CA TYR A 150 -12.99 -13.76 27.66
C TYR A 150 -14.22 -13.29 26.88
N GLN A 151 -15.08 -12.52 27.54
CA GLN A 151 -16.30 -11.99 26.93
C GLN A 151 -16.06 -10.58 26.41
N LEU A 152 -16.01 -10.42 25.08
CA LEU A 152 -15.87 -9.13 24.42
C LEU A 152 -17.08 -8.23 24.69
N LYS A 153 -16.82 -6.95 24.92
CA LYS A 153 -17.88 -5.93 25.02
C LYS A 153 -18.57 -5.72 23.67
N LYS A 154 -19.90 -5.62 23.72
CA LYS A 154 -20.71 -5.40 22.50
C LYS A 154 -20.35 -4.13 21.79
N LEU A 155 -20.07 -3.04 22.51
CA LEU A 155 -19.68 -1.76 21.93
C LEU A 155 -18.37 -1.91 21.14
N PHE A 156 -17.35 -2.52 21.76
CA PHE A 156 -16.08 -2.80 21.10
C PHE A 156 -16.26 -3.61 19.80
N GLN A 157 -17.08 -4.67 19.83
CA GLN A 157 -17.36 -5.46 18.62
C GLN A 157 -18.07 -4.63 17.53
N GLN A 158 -18.96 -3.71 17.92
CA GLN A 158 -19.63 -2.80 16.98
C GLN A 158 -18.66 -1.79 16.38
N ASP A 159 -17.75 -1.23 17.18
CA ASP A 159 -16.74 -0.28 16.70
C ASP A 159 -15.75 -0.95 15.75
N MET A 160 -15.32 -2.19 16.05
CA MET A 160 -14.49 -2.98 15.12
C MET A 160 -15.18 -3.18 13.77
N ALA A 161 -16.46 -3.50 13.77
CA ALA A 161 -17.20 -3.67 12.53
C ALA A 161 -17.45 -2.34 11.79
N ASN A 162 -17.75 -1.26 12.53
CA ASN A 162 -18.16 0.02 11.95
C ASN A 162 -16.98 0.82 11.38
N TYR A 163 -15.83 0.81 12.06
CA TYR A 163 -14.69 1.68 11.74
C TYR A 163 -13.54 0.96 11.06
N TYR A 164 -13.41 -0.36 11.26
CA TYR A 164 -12.24 -1.10 10.79
C TYR A 164 -12.56 -2.22 9.79
N ASP A 165 -13.85 -2.42 9.45
CA ASP A 165 -14.31 -3.60 8.71
C ASP A 165 -13.71 -4.89 9.27
N ALA A 166 -13.57 -4.91 10.60
CA ALA A 166 -12.80 -5.91 11.31
C ALA A 166 -13.71 -6.92 12.01
N LYS A 167 -13.21 -8.16 12.06
CA LYS A 167 -13.84 -9.23 12.82
C LYS A 167 -13.23 -9.31 14.22
N ALA A 168 -14.05 -9.06 15.25
CA ALA A 168 -13.73 -9.39 16.63
C ALA A 168 -14.47 -10.69 17.01
N GLU A 169 -13.75 -11.81 17.09
CA GLU A 169 -14.31 -13.16 17.29
C GLU A 169 -13.67 -13.86 18.47
N ALA A 170 -14.52 -14.45 19.34
CA ALA A 170 -14.07 -15.33 20.40
C ALA A 170 -13.98 -16.78 19.89
N LEU A 171 -12.82 -17.43 20.09
CA LEU A 171 -12.54 -18.79 19.63
C LEU A 171 -11.99 -19.65 20.76
N ASP A 172 -12.33 -20.95 20.78
CA ASP A 172 -11.68 -21.93 21.65
C ASP A 172 -10.25 -22.20 21.13
N PHE A 173 -9.25 -21.60 21.79
CA PHE A 173 -7.84 -21.77 21.41
C PHE A 173 -7.28 -23.17 21.77
N SER A 174 -8.02 -24.01 22.49
CA SER A 174 -7.69 -25.43 22.69
C SER A 174 -8.20 -26.32 21.57
N SER A 175 -9.10 -25.84 20.73
CA SER A 175 -9.61 -26.58 19.58
C SER A 175 -8.59 -26.68 18.45
N PRO A 176 -8.34 -27.87 17.89
CA PRO A 176 -7.48 -28.02 16.72
C PRO A 176 -8.01 -27.31 15.48
N LEU A 177 -9.31 -27.00 15.41
CA LEU A 177 -9.95 -26.30 14.29
C LEU A 177 -9.65 -24.80 14.28
N THR A 178 -9.17 -24.24 15.37
CA THR A 178 -8.92 -22.79 15.48
C THR A 178 -7.77 -22.34 14.58
N LEU A 179 -6.73 -23.15 14.44
CA LEU A 179 -5.63 -22.86 13.51
C LEU A 179 -6.15 -22.74 12.06
N ASP A 180 -6.95 -23.71 11.62
CA ASP A 180 -7.52 -23.71 10.26
C ASP A 180 -8.48 -22.53 10.07
N ARG A 181 -9.23 -22.16 11.11
CA ARG A 181 -10.14 -21.01 11.09
C ARG A 181 -9.39 -19.70 10.89
N ILE A 182 -8.29 -19.49 11.61
CA ILE A 182 -7.47 -18.27 11.53
C ILE A 182 -6.72 -18.23 10.20
N ASN A 183 -6.06 -19.30 9.81
CA ASN A 183 -5.31 -19.36 8.55
C ASN A 183 -6.24 -19.26 7.34
N GLY A 184 -7.41 -19.93 7.38
CA GLY A 184 -8.42 -19.82 6.32
C GLY A 184 -8.97 -18.40 6.14
N TRP A 185 -9.12 -17.64 7.22
CA TRP A 185 -9.45 -16.21 7.14
C TRP A 185 -8.35 -15.43 6.41
N CYS A 186 -7.09 -15.64 6.75
CA CYS A 186 -5.96 -14.93 6.12
C CYS A 186 -5.82 -15.32 4.64
N ASP A 187 -5.93 -16.62 4.32
CA ASP A 187 -5.89 -17.14 2.95
C ASP A 187 -6.98 -16.50 2.07
N GLU A 188 -8.22 -16.48 2.54
CA GLU A 188 -9.35 -15.84 1.86
C GLU A 188 -9.09 -14.34 1.62
N LYS A 189 -8.68 -13.62 2.66
CA LYS A 189 -8.47 -12.16 2.58
C LYS A 189 -7.28 -11.77 1.72
N THR A 190 -6.27 -12.62 1.62
CA THR A 190 -5.10 -12.41 0.76
C THR A 190 -5.17 -13.16 -0.58
N ARG A 191 -6.31 -13.78 -0.90
CA ARG A 191 -6.53 -14.54 -2.14
C ARG A 191 -5.44 -15.61 -2.39
N GLY A 192 -5.06 -16.31 -1.34
CA GLY A 192 -4.03 -17.36 -1.39
C GLY A 192 -2.58 -16.86 -1.31
N MET A 193 -2.34 -15.54 -1.20
CA MET A 193 -0.97 -15.02 -1.14
C MET A 193 -0.30 -15.33 0.20
N ILE A 194 -1.07 -15.34 1.30
CA ILE A 194 -0.60 -15.70 2.65
C ILE A 194 -1.52 -16.79 3.22
N PRO A 195 -1.35 -18.05 2.82
CA PRO A 195 -2.24 -19.14 3.23
C PRO A 195 -2.09 -19.52 4.71
N ASN A 196 -0.94 -19.25 5.31
CA ASN A 196 -0.64 -19.61 6.69
C ASN A 196 -0.01 -18.42 7.41
N ILE A 197 -0.80 -17.70 8.21
CA ILE A 197 -0.29 -16.62 9.06
C ILE A 197 0.28 -17.16 10.38
N LEU A 198 -0.32 -18.23 10.92
CA LEU A 198 0.12 -18.93 12.11
C LEU A 198 0.55 -20.36 11.76
N GLU A 199 1.53 -20.89 12.52
CA GLU A 199 1.94 -22.30 12.46
C GLU A 199 1.23 -23.13 13.52
N GLN A 200 0.87 -22.51 14.64
CA GLN A 200 0.16 -23.13 15.76
C GLN A 200 -0.64 -22.09 16.53
N VAL A 201 -1.61 -22.56 17.29
CA VAL A 201 -2.37 -21.76 18.28
C VAL A 201 -1.97 -22.24 19.68
N ASP A 202 -1.54 -21.31 20.55
CA ASP A 202 -1.28 -21.62 21.96
C ASP A 202 -2.58 -21.40 22.76
N PRO A 203 -3.10 -22.44 23.45
CA PRO A 203 -4.32 -22.31 24.26
C PRO A 203 -4.24 -21.31 25.43
N ARG A 204 -3.01 -20.87 25.77
CA ARG A 204 -2.76 -19.89 26.83
C ARG A 204 -2.78 -18.47 26.35
N THR A 205 -2.68 -18.25 25.04
CA THR A 205 -2.75 -16.93 24.40
C THR A 205 -4.09 -16.26 24.71
N VAL A 206 -4.05 -14.98 25.00
CA VAL A 206 -5.22 -14.15 25.28
C VAL A 206 -5.89 -13.72 23.98
N SER A 207 -5.10 -13.23 23.03
CA SER A 207 -5.61 -12.75 21.75
C SER A 207 -4.58 -12.87 20.64
N TYR A 208 -5.05 -13.02 19.41
CA TYR A 208 -4.28 -12.89 18.17
C TYR A 208 -4.77 -11.65 17.43
N LEU A 209 -3.88 -10.68 17.27
CA LEU A 209 -4.12 -9.46 16.50
C LEU A 209 -3.52 -9.64 15.12
N LEU A 210 -4.36 -9.74 14.12
CA LEU A 210 -3.94 -10.09 12.77
C LEU A 210 -4.45 -9.07 11.77
N ASN A 211 -3.56 -8.70 10.86
CA ASN A 211 -3.91 -7.97 9.66
C ASN A 211 -3.39 -8.72 8.44
N ALA A 212 -4.21 -8.76 7.42
CA ALA A 212 -3.86 -9.28 6.11
C ALA A 212 -4.11 -8.19 5.06
N ILE A 213 -3.09 -7.90 4.27
CA ILE A 213 -3.20 -6.93 3.19
C ILE A 213 -2.79 -7.57 1.88
N TYR A 214 -3.63 -7.36 0.88
CA TYR A 214 -3.41 -7.81 -0.48
C TYR A 214 -3.48 -6.62 -1.42
N PHE A 215 -2.47 -6.48 -2.26
CA PHE A 215 -2.41 -5.44 -3.28
C PHE A 215 -2.02 -6.07 -4.61
N LYS A 216 -2.87 -5.85 -5.60
CA LYS A 216 -2.61 -6.24 -6.98
C LYS A 216 -2.95 -5.08 -7.90
N ALA A 217 -1.99 -4.68 -8.71
CA ALA A 217 -2.13 -3.56 -9.61
C ALA A 217 -1.25 -3.75 -10.84
N ASP A 218 -1.79 -3.51 -12.02
CA ASP A 218 -1.03 -3.47 -13.25
C ASP A 218 -0.31 -2.13 -13.38
N TRP A 219 0.90 -2.13 -13.97
CA TRP A 219 1.55 -0.87 -14.32
C TRP A 219 0.70 -0.05 -15.28
N ALA A 220 0.69 1.24 -15.11
CA ALA A 220 0.06 2.14 -16.09
C ALA A 220 0.70 2.05 -17.47
N SER A 221 2.00 1.73 -17.53
CA SER A 221 2.77 1.36 -18.71
C SER A 221 3.54 0.08 -18.39
N MET A 222 3.08 -1.04 -18.94
CA MET A 222 3.70 -2.35 -18.73
C MET A 222 5.07 -2.44 -19.40
N PHE A 223 5.95 -3.26 -18.83
CA PHE A 223 7.20 -3.63 -19.48
C PHE A 223 6.94 -4.71 -20.52
N GLU A 224 7.65 -4.65 -21.65
CA GLU A 224 7.59 -5.70 -22.66
C GLU A 224 8.40 -6.93 -22.20
N LYS A 225 7.77 -8.10 -22.15
CA LYS A 225 8.42 -9.35 -21.68
C LYS A 225 9.66 -9.72 -22.49
N ASN A 226 9.67 -9.38 -23.78
CA ASN A 226 10.81 -9.60 -24.67
C ASN A 226 11.96 -8.63 -24.46
N GLU A 227 11.77 -7.56 -23.70
CA GLU A 227 12.82 -6.61 -23.30
C GLU A 227 13.42 -6.94 -21.93
N THR A 228 12.89 -7.93 -21.21
CA THR A 228 13.47 -8.43 -19.95
C THR A 228 14.69 -9.30 -20.25
N ARG A 229 15.82 -9.00 -19.59
CA ARG A 229 17.09 -9.73 -19.76
C ARG A 229 17.68 -10.11 -18.40
N GLU A 230 18.34 -11.27 -18.35
CA GLU A 230 19.19 -11.63 -17.22
C GLU A 230 20.45 -10.77 -17.25
N GLU A 231 20.55 -9.83 -16.31
CA GLU A 231 21.70 -8.90 -16.21
C GLU A 231 22.37 -9.01 -14.83
N VAL A 232 23.57 -8.45 -14.74
CA VAL A 232 24.35 -8.40 -13.48
C VAL A 232 23.66 -7.48 -12.50
N PHE A 233 23.51 -7.96 -11.27
CA PHE A 233 23.03 -7.21 -10.11
C PHE A 233 24.12 -7.25 -9.04
N THR A 234 24.65 -6.09 -8.67
CA THR A 234 25.74 -5.97 -7.70
C THR A 234 25.15 -5.90 -6.29
N THR A 235 25.41 -6.93 -5.49
CA THR A 235 25.01 -7.00 -4.09
C THR A 235 26.20 -6.70 -3.16
N PRO A 236 25.99 -6.45 -1.86
CA PRO A 236 27.10 -6.34 -0.90
C PRO A 236 27.98 -7.60 -0.82
N ASP A 237 27.43 -8.77 -1.15
CA ASP A 237 28.12 -10.07 -1.10
C ASP A 237 28.80 -10.44 -2.43
N GLY A 238 28.69 -9.60 -3.48
CA GLY A 238 29.22 -9.84 -4.82
C GLY A 238 28.15 -9.72 -5.90
N GLU A 239 28.45 -10.19 -7.10
CA GLU A 239 27.55 -10.11 -8.24
C GLU A 239 26.63 -11.34 -8.30
N THR A 240 25.39 -11.10 -8.66
CA THR A 240 24.39 -12.12 -9.02
C THR A 240 23.73 -11.73 -10.33
N ARG A 241 22.87 -12.58 -10.87
CA ARG A 241 22.06 -12.27 -12.05
C ARG A 241 20.58 -12.21 -11.68
N VAL A 242 19.91 -11.20 -12.19
CA VAL A 242 18.47 -11.02 -11.98
C VAL A 242 17.80 -10.64 -13.30
N PRO A 243 16.54 -10.99 -13.51
CA PRO A 243 15.79 -10.51 -14.66
C PRO A 243 15.51 -9.00 -14.49
N LEU A 244 16.14 -8.16 -15.32
CA LEU A 244 15.90 -6.72 -15.40
C LEU A 244 14.88 -6.45 -16.53
N MET A 245 13.72 -5.95 -16.15
CA MET A 245 12.68 -5.43 -17.05
C MET A 245 13.14 -4.07 -17.56
N HIS A 246 12.95 -3.78 -18.84
CA HIS A 246 13.43 -2.56 -19.49
C HIS A 246 12.32 -1.84 -20.23
N GLN A 247 12.31 -0.51 -20.13
CA GLN A 247 11.51 0.38 -20.99
C GLN A 247 12.08 1.80 -21.04
N ASN A 248 11.86 2.49 -22.16
CA ASN A 248 12.06 3.93 -22.25
C ASN A 248 10.71 4.63 -22.04
N VAL A 249 10.61 5.45 -21.02
CA VAL A 249 9.33 6.04 -20.62
C VAL A 249 9.49 7.45 -20.11
N TYR A 250 8.52 8.31 -20.45
CA TYR A 250 8.48 9.66 -19.88
C TYR A 250 7.89 9.61 -18.47
N MET A 251 8.70 9.97 -17.49
CA MET A 251 8.29 9.99 -16.07
C MET A 251 9.05 11.04 -15.27
N ASN A 252 8.60 11.23 -14.06
CA ASN A 252 9.29 12.05 -13.10
C ASN A 252 10.56 11.35 -12.62
N TYR A 253 11.65 12.08 -12.62
CA TYR A 253 12.95 11.65 -12.13
C TYR A 253 13.53 12.70 -11.19
N LEU A 254 14.07 12.23 -10.06
CA LEU A 254 14.78 13.03 -9.08
C LEU A 254 16.17 12.42 -8.85
N ARG A 255 17.16 13.27 -8.61
CA ARG A 255 18.47 12.86 -8.14
C ARG A 255 18.97 13.86 -7.09
N ASN A 256 19.49 13.33 -5.97
CA ASN A 256 20.14 14.10 -4.91
C ASN A 256 21.45 13.39 -4.48
N ASP A 257 22.09 13.89 -3.43
CA ASP A 257 23.39 13.34 -2.96
C ASP A 257 23.29 11.93 -2.33
N THR A 258 22.06 11.42 -2.07
CA THR A 258 21.83 10.14 -1.40
C THR A 258 21.28 9.09 -2.36
N TYR A 259 20.35 9.49 -3.26
CA TYR A 259 19.69 8.56 -4.18
C TYR A 259 19.16 9.23 -5.45
N ALA A 260 19.02 8.44 -6.49
CA ALA A 260 18.12 8.74 -7.60
C ALA A 260 16.75 8.09 -7.35
N ALA A 261 15.65 8.72 -7.79
CA ALA A 261 14.31 8.18 -7.62
C ALA A 261 13.45 8.33 -8.88
N VAL A 262 12.60 7.34 -9.11
CA VAL A 262 11.52 7.34 -10.09
C VAL A 262 10.21 6.95 -9.42
N SER A 263 9.08 7.48 -9.90
CA SER A 263 7.75 7.05 -9.46
C SER A 263 7.00 6.43 -10.62
N ILE A 264 6.76 5.12 -10.52
CA ILE A 264 6.13 4.30 -11.54
C ILE A 264 4.64 4.18 -11.20
N PRO A 265 3.74 4.68 -12.06
CA PRO A 265 2.31 4.65 -11.78
C PRO A 265 1.72 3.26 -12.05
N TYR A 266 0.76 2.87 -11.19
CA TYR A 266 -0.17 1.77 -11.44
C TYR A 266 -1.49 2.30 -12.00
N GLY A 267 -2.16 1.49 -12.79
CA GLY A 267 -3.52 1.72 -13.28
C GLY A 267 -3.78 3.14 -13.79
N ASN A 268 -4.64 3.88 -13.10
CA ASN A 268 -4.98 5.27 -13.44
C ASN A 268 -3.99 6.32 -12.87
N GLY A 269 -2.87 5.89 -12.29
CA GLY A 269 -1.83 6.76 -11.73
C GLY A 269 -2.13 7.32 -10.34
N ARG A 270 -3.10 6.76 -9.61
CA ARG A 270 -3.33 7.08 -8.20
C ARG A 270 -2.44 6.29 -7.26
N TRP A 271 -2.20 5.04 -7.57
CA TRP A 271 -1.20 4.23 -6.90
C TRP A 271 0.15 4.39 -7.58
N MET A 272 1.19 4.52 -6.79
CA MET A 272 2.55 4.74 -7.26
C MET A 272 3.51 3.79 -6.56
N MET A 273 4.47 3.22 -7.30
CA MET A 273 5.68 2.66 -6.72
C MET A 273 6.81 3.68 -6.91
N THR A 274 7.28 4.28 -5.83
CA THR A 274 8.48 5.12 -5.85
C THR A 274 9.69 4.25 -5.53
N VAL A 275 10.61 4.13 -6.48
CA VAL A 275 11.86 3.36 -6.35
C VAL A 275 13.01 4.34 -6.14
N MET A 276 13.83 4.08 -5.12
CA MET A 276 14.97 4.90 -4.74
C MET A 276 16.24 4.04 -4.81
N LEU A 277 17.11 4.41 -5.74
CA LEU A 277 18.37 3.74 -5.99
C LEU A 277 19.50 4.54 -5.34
N PRO A 278 20.24 3.98 -4.37
CA PRO A 278 21.36 4.69 -3.72
C PRO A 278 22.37 5.23 -4.73
N GLU A 279 22.91 6.42 -4.49
CA GLU A 279 24.01 6.97 -5.28
C GLU A 279 25.30 6.17 -5.08
N GLU A 280 26.30 6.43 -5.91
CA GLU A 280 27.61 5.79 -5.78
C GLU A 280 28.22 6.03 -4.39
N GLY A 281 28.68 4.97 -3.74
CA GLY A 281 29.20 5.02 -2.36
C GLY A 281 28.12 5.13 -1.28
N LYS A 282 26.84 5.12 -1.63
CA LYS A 282 25.70 5.06 -0.72
C LYS A 282 25.07 3.67 -0.70
N THR A 283 24.32 3.40 0.34
CA THR A 283 23.65 2.13 0.60
C THR A 283 22.13 2.32 0.78
N THR A 284 21.37 1.22 0.80
CA THR A 284 19.96 1.27 1.19
C THR A 284 19.76 1.80 2.61
N ASP A 285 20.74 1.60 3.51
CA ASP A 285 20.70 2.14 4.88
C ASP A 285 20.77 3.68 4.88
N ASP A 286 21.60 4.27 3.99
CA ASP A 286 21.69 5.73 3.84
C ASP A 286 20.34 6.29 3.31
N VAL A 287 19.76 5.63 2.33
CA VAL A 287 18.43 6.02 1.80
C VAL A 287 17.37 5.97 2.90
N ILE A 288 17.23 4.83 3.60
CA ILE A 288 16.23 4.66 4.65
C ILE A 288 16.42 5.67 5.78
N SER A 289 17.67 5.93 6.18
CA SER A 289 17.99 6.92 7.21
C SER A 289 17.65 8.35 6.75
N SER A 290 17.94 8.69 5.51
CA SER A 290 17.56 9.98 4.92
C SER A 290 16.04 10.17 4.91
N LEU A 291 15.30 9.10 4.56
CA LEU A 291 13.86 9.09 4.57
C LEU A 291 13.29 9.29 5.98
N ALA A 292 13.79 8.58 6.98
CA ALA A 292 13.34 8.71 8.37
C ALA A 292 13.67 10.10 8.96
N ALA A 293 14.80 10.70 8.57
CA ALA A 293 15.24 11.99 9.09
C ALA A 293 14.56 13.20 8.44
N SER A 294 14.04 13.08 7.22
CA SER A 294 13.55 14.23 6.44
C SER A 294 12.20 14.78 6.90
N GLY A 295 11.55 14.20 7.91
CA GLY A 295 10.24 14.62 8.39
C GLY A 295 9.23 14.58 7.24
N TRP A 296 8.68 13.43 6.98
CA TRP A 296 7.80 13.20 5.84
C TRP A 296 6.57 14.06 5.86
N SER A 297 6.50 14.98 4.91
CA SER A 297 5.22 15.56 4.54
C SER A 297 4.61 14.74 3.42
N THR A 298 3.29 14.61 3.41
CA THR A 298 2.54 14.04 2.27
C THR A 298 2.84 14.80 0.97
N ASP A 299 3.37 16.03 1.07
CA ASP A 299 3.80 16.80 -0.10
C ASP A 299 4.95 16.13 -0.84
N PHE A 300 5.85 15.41 -0.14
CA PHE A 300 6.88 14.60 -0.81
C PHE A 300 6.23 13.43 -1.57
N LEU A 301 5.29 12.70 -0.97
CA LEU A 301 4.63 11.56 -1.61
C LEU A 301 3.56 11.99 -2.63
N LYS A 302 2.84 13.08 -2.37
CA LYS A 302 1.92 13.67 -3.35
C LYS A 302 2.66 14.22 -4.56
N ASN A 303 3.87 14.69 -4.33
CA ASN A 303 4.72 15.29 -5.33
C ASN A 303 6.19 14.94 -5.03
N PRO A 304 6.54 13.63 -4.98
CA PRO A 304 7.90 13.17 -4.61
C PRO A 304 8.97 13.77 -5.49
N LEU A 305 8.52 14.48 -6.49
CA LEU A 305 9.27 15.06 -7.55
C LEU A 305 8.79 16.51 -7.83
N ARG A 306 8.41 17.26 -6.77
CA ARG A 306 8.01 18.67 -6.91
C ARG A 306 9.09 19.51 -7.62
N GLU A 307 10.33 19.09 -7.48
CA GLU A 307 11.49 19.64 -8.21
C GLU A 307 11.84 18.81 -9.44
N ALA A 308 11.20 17.65 -9.64
CA ALA A 308 11.44 16.81 -10.77
C ALA A 308 10.72 17.34 -11.99
N ARG A 309 11.48 17.52 -13.03
CA ARG A 309 10.97 17.71 -14.37
C ARG A 309 10.69 16.34 -14.97
N GLY A 310 9.74 16.26 -15.90
CA GLY A 310 9.56 15.06 -16.69
C GLY A 310 10.81 14.79 -17.52
N TYR A 311 11.32 13.58 -17.40
CA TYR A 311 12.48 13.08 -18.13
C TYR A 311 12.05 11.95 -19.05
N GLU A 312 12.72 11.79 -20.18
CA GLU A 312 12.76 10.53 -20.90
C GLU A 312 13.76 9.61 -20.16
N VAL A 313 13.23 8.61 -19.46
CA VAL A 313 14.02 7.73 -18.60
C VAL A 313 14.25 6.39 -19.27
N ASP A 314 15.52 6.03 -19.46
CA ASP A 314 15.95 4.65 -19.71
C ASP A 314 15.85 3.89 -18.38
N LEU A 315 14.74 3.18 -18.21
CA LEU A 315 14.35 2.52 -16.95
C LEU A 315 14.64 1.03 -17.01
N LYS A 316 15.46 0.55 -16.05
CA LYS A 316 15.56 -0.89 -15.74
C LYS A 316 15.14 -1.14 -14.29
N LEU A 317 14.25 -2.10 -14.08
CA LEU A 317 13.77 -2.53 -12.77
C LEU A 317 13.83 -4.05 -12.67
N SER A 318 14.35 -4.58 -11.57
CA SER A 318 14.36 -6.03 -11.33
C SER A 318 12.94 -6.58 -11.25
N ARG A 319 12.68 -7.72 -11.90
CA ARG A 319 11.57 -8.59 -11.53
C ARG A 319 11.93 -9.25 -10.20
N PHE A 320 11.07 -9.18 -9.21
CA PHE A 320 11.35 -9.75 -7.90
C PHE A 320 10.10 -10.20 -7.16
N GLU A 321 10.29 -11.10 -6.22
CA GLU A 321 9.30 -11.48 -5.23
C GLU A 321 9.96 -11.41 -3.84
N THR A 322 9.33 -10.73 -2.91
CA THR A 322 9.81 -10.62 -1.52
C THR A 322 8.68 -11.00 -0.59
N ALA A 323 8.95 -11.94 0.31
CA ALA A 323 8.09 -12.29 1.43
C ALA A 323 8.85 -12.01 2.73
N PHE A 324 8.16 -11.52 3.73
CA PHE A 324 8.73 -11.19 5.02
C PHE A 324 7.76 -11.54 6.14
N ASP A 325 8.31 -12.14 7.21
CA ASP A 325 7.64 -12.43 8.47
C ASP A 325 8.33 -11.64 9.58
N THR A 326 7.57 -10.92 10.40
CA THR A 326 8.13 -10.14 11.51
C THR A 326 8.87 -10.96 12.54
N ASP A 327 8.59 -12.27 12.63
CA ASP A 327 9.32 -13.19 13.51
C ASP A 327 10.79 -13.32 13.12
N ASP A 328 11.12 -13.16 11.84
CA ASP A 328 12.51 -13.13 11.35
C ASP A 328 13.34 -11.96 11.95
N ALA A 329 12.66 -10.90 12.37
CA ALA A 329 13.29 -9.71 13.00
C ALA A 329 13.22 -9.73 14.54
N GLY A 330 12.81 -10.85 15.14
CA GLY A 330 12.65 -10.99 16.58
C GLY A 330 11.25 -10.69 17.09
N GLY A 331 10.26 -10.63 16.19
CA GLY A 331 8.84 -10.44 16.50
C GLY A 331 8.38 -8.98 16.44
N LEU A 332 7.11 -8.80 16.04
CA LEU A 332 6.52 -7.47 15.88
C LEU A 332 6.41 -6.72 17.22
N ILE A 333 6.08 -7.40 18.31
CA ILE A 333 5.97 -6.80 19.64
C ILE A 333 7.29 -6.16 20.08
N GLU A 334 8.43 -6.83 19.87
CA GLU A 334 9.73 -6.28 20.26
C GLU A 334 10.13 -5.07 19.41
N LEU A 335 9.76 -5.05 18.14
CA LEU A 335 9.94 -3.87 17.28
C LEU A 335 9.11 -2.68 17.80
N LEU A 336 7.84 -2.89 18.14
CA LEU A 336 6.93 -1.86 18.65
C LEU A 336 7.33 -1.34 20.03
N LYS A 337 7.83 -2.22 20.91
CA LYS A 337 8.44 -1.80 22.18
C LYS A 337 9.65 -0.88 21.98
N GLY A 338 10.45 -1.16 20.95
CA GLY A 338 11.57 -0.30 20.53
C GLY A 338 11.13 1.08 20.06
N MET A 339 9.89 1.22 19.60
CA MET A 339 9.29 2.49 19.17
C MET A 339 8.56 3.26 20.28
N GLY A 340 8.37 2.64 21.46
CA GLY A 340 7.73 3.28 22.60
C GLY A 340 6.40 2.68 23.03
N ILE A 341 5.80 1.78 22.26
CA ILE A 341 4.58 1.05 22.65
C ILE A 341 4.98 -0.11 23.56
N ARG A 342 4.71 -0.03 24.84
CA ARG A 342 5.15 -1.03 25.82
C ARG A 342 4.01 -1.53 26.70
N GLN A 343 3.19 -0.62 27.20
CA GLN A 343 2.24 -0.92 28.25
C GLN A 343 1.16 -1.90 27.80
N VAL A 344 0.68 -1.79 26.57
CA VAL A 344 -0.32 -2.70 25.99
C VAL A 344 0.13 -4.17 25.93
N PHE A 345 1.45 -4.41 25.94
CA PHE A 345 2.07 -5.73 25.95
C PHE A 345 2.43 -6.23 27.34
N ASP A 346 2.15 -5.44 28.39
CA ASP A 346 2.43 -5.81 29.77
C ASP A 346 1.17 -6.37 30.43
N LYS A 347 1.25 -7.63 30.85
CA LYS A 347 0.14 -8.35 31.48
C LYS A 347 -0.47 -7.63 32.69
N TYR A 348 0.34 -6.86 33.43
CA TYR A 348 -0.07 -6.25 34.69
C TYR A 348 -0.43 -4.77 34.55
N ASN A 349 0.08 -4.12 33.50
CA ASN A 349 -0.03 -2.67 33.35
C ASN A 349 -0.85 -2.25 32.13
N ALA A 350 -1.20 -3.18 31.22
CA ALA A 350 -2.07 -2.85 30.09
C ALA A 350 -3.40 -2.24 30.56
N GLU A 351 -3.82 -1.15 29.95
CA GLU A 351 -5.07 -0.44 30.25
C GLU A 351 -5.97 -0.49 29.02
N VAL A 352 -6.67 -1.64 28.83
CA VAL A 352 -7.64 -1.86 27.73
C VAL A 352 -9.02 -2.28 28.25
N PRO A 353 -9.61 -1.50 29.19
CA PRO A 353 -10.83 -1.90 29.90
C PRO A 353 -12.05 -1.96 28.99
N ASN A 354 -12.02 -1.34 27.82
CA ASN A 354 -13.17 -1.27 26.91
C ASN A 354 -13.28 -2.47 25.99
N VAL A 355 -12.31 -3.40 25.98
CA VAL A 355 -12.30 -4.59 25.14
C VAL A 355 -13.16 -5.71 25.73
N CYS A 356 -13.03 -5.99 27.04
CA CYS A 356 -13.65 -7.14 27.71
C CYS A 356 -14.54 -6.73 28.89
N GLU A 357 -15.56 -7.56 29.22
CA GLU A 357 -16.56 -7.22 30.26
C GLU A 357 -15.99 -7.31 31.68
N LYS A 358 -15.16 -8.29 31.96
CA LYS A 358 -14.75 -8.60 33.34
C LYS A 358 -13.26 -8.53 33.60
N GLU A 359 -12.46 -8.58 32.55
CA GLU A 359 -11.01 -8.71 32.68
C GLU A 359 -10.31 -7.65 31.83
N ASN A 360 -9.22 -7.11 32.36
CA ASN A 360 -8.34 -6.26 31.61
C ASN A 360 -7.40 -7.17 30.81
N LEU A 361 -7.45 -7.07 29.52
CA LEU A 361 -6.64 -7.87 28.60
C LEU A 361 -5.29 -7.20 28.33
N TYR A 362 -4.40 -7.89 27.68
CA TYR A 362 -3.16 -7.36 27.11
C TYR A 362 -2.88 -8.04 25.78
N VAL A 363 -2.02 -7.44 24.96
CA VAL A 363 -1.63 -8.01 23.67
C VAL A 363 -0.39 -8.88 23.88
N ASP A 364 -0.54 -10.19 23.79
CA ASP A 364 0.55 -11.16 23.95
C ASP A 364 1.03 -11.80 22.63
N MET A 365 0.25 -11.61 21.55
CA MET A 365 0.62 -12.07 20.22
C MET A 365 0.21 -11.08 19.14
N MET A 366 1.19 -10.59 18.39
CA MET A 366 0.98 -9.73 17.24
C MET A 366 1.95 -10.12 16.13
N LYS A 367 1.45 -10.33 14.92
CA LYS A 367 2.24 -10.81 13.81
C LYS A 367 1.81 -10.16 12.49
N GLN A 368 2.81 -9.80 11.67
CA GLN A 368 2.58 -9.42 10.29
C GLN A 368 3.40 -10.33 9.37
N LYS A 369 2.73 -10.87 8.35
CA LYS A 369 3.37 -11.39 7.15
C LYS A 369 3.02 -10.49 5.98
N ALA A 370 4.00 -10.15 5.18
CA ALA A 370 3.81 -9.36 3.97
C ALA A 370 4.49 -10.05 2.79
N LYS A 371 3.89 -9.92 1.63
CA LYS A 371 4.43 -10.46 0.38
C LYS A 371 4.15 -9.51 -0.76
N ILE A 372 5.13 -9.30 -1.61
CA ILE A 372 5.00 -8.55 -2.86
C ILE A 372 5.65 -9.32 -3.99
N LYS A 373 5.04 -9.27 -5.15
CA LYS A 373 5.59 -9.79 -6.39
C LYS A 373 5.51 -8.71 -7.46
N VAL A 374 6.64 -8.39 -8.06
CA VAL A 374 6.79 -7.36 -9.08
C VAL A 374 7.28 -7.99 -10.37
N ASN A 375 6.57 -7.77 -11.45
CA ASN A 375 6.89 -8.28 -12.78
C ASN A 375 6.53 -7.26 -13.87
N GLU A 376 6.58 -7.66 -15.14
CA GLU A 376 6.36 -6.81 -16.31
C GLU A 376 4.95 -6.22 -16.38
N GLU A 377 3.97 -6.91 -15.82
CA GLU A 377 2.57 -6.50 -15.87
C GLU A 377 2.25 -5.54 -14.71
N GLY A 378 2.91 -5.72 -13.57
CA GLY A 378 2.63 -4.94 -12.38
C GLY A 378 3.11 -5.58 -11.10
N SER A 379 2.38 -5.30 -10.02
CA SER A 379 2.47 -6.05 -8.77
C SER A 379 1.34 -7.07 -8.74
N GLU A 380 1.70 -8.35 -8.71
CA GLU A 380 0.87 -9.55 -8.87
C GLU A 380 0.00 -9.59 -10.15
N ALA A 381 0.49 -10.28 -11.16
CA ALA A 381 -0.08 -10.25 -12.51
C ALA A 381 -1.15 -11.31 -12.80
N ALA A 382 -2.26 -10.84 -13.41
CA ALA A 382 -3.04 -11.61 -14.37
C ALA A 382 -3.40 -10.66 -15.52
N ALA A 383 -3.16 -11.11 -16.73
CA ALA A 383 -3.19 -10.31 -17.95
C ALA A 383 -4.51 -9.57 -18.19
N VAL A 384 -4.46 -8.29 -18.58
CA VAL A 384 -5.24 -7.66 -19.65
C VAL A 384 -4.71 -6.24 -19.98
N THR A 385 -4.25 -6.05 -21.21
CA THR A 385 -4.44 -4.96 -22.19
C THR A 385 -4.26 -3.49 -21.76
N ILE A 386 -3.16 -2.98 -22.18
CA ILE A 386 -2.67 -1.71 -22.73
C ILE A 386 -3.65 -0.52 -22.73
N ALA A 387 -3.26 0.55 -22.08
CA ALA A 387 -3.71 1.90 -22.35
C ALA A 387 -2.51 2.84 -22.47
N GLY A 388 -2.46 3.62 -23.55
CA GLY A 388 -1.38 4.58 -23.80
C GLY A 388 -1.70 5.98 -23.26
N PHE A 389 -0.68 6.76 -22.93
CA PHE A 389 -0.80 8.19 -22.56
C PHE A 389 -0.77 9.09 -23.79
N VAL A 390 -1.63 10.11 -23.83
CA VAL A 390 -1.52 11.21 -24.77
C VAL A 390 -1.29 12.50 -24.00
N ALA A 391 -0.12 13.11 -24.17
CA ALA A 391 0.08 14.48 -23.75
C ALA A 391 -0.42 15.39 -24.89
N THR A 392 -1.63 15.94 -24.74
CA THR A 392 -2.07 17.06 -25.57
C THR A 392 -1.58 18.37 -24.95
N ALA A 393 -0.31 18.71 -25.19
CA ALA A 393 0.14 20.06 -25.00
C ALA A 393 0.18 20.72 -26.39
N THR A 394 -0.85 21.48 -26.72
CA THR A 394 -0.76 22.48 -27.79
C THR A 394 0.11 23.66 -27.30
N SER A 395 1.43 23.44 -27.30
CA SER A 395 2.39 24.53 -27.13
C SER A 395 2.87 24.98 -28.51
N THR A 396 2.54 26.18 -28.90
CA THR A 396 3.04 26.85 -30.10
C THR A 396 4.42 27.51 -29.85
N GLY A 397 5.31 26.83 -29.10
CA GLY A 397 6.70 27.24 -28.89
C GLY A 397 7.66 26.16 -29.40
N PRO A 398 8.96 26.48 -29.60
CA PRO A 398 9.93 25.46 -29.98
C PRO A 398 9.91 24.37 -28.93
N THR A 399 9.56 23.12 -29.33
CA THR A 399 9.53 21.94 -28.51
C THR A 399 10.96 21.61 -28.09
N GLN A 400 11.33 21.99 -26.87
CA GLN A 400 12.57 21.57 -26.28
C GLN A 400 12.40 20.05 -25.95
N GLU A 401 13.27 19.22 -26.50
CA GLU A 401 13.27 17.78 -26.16
C GLU A 401 13.36 17.62 -24.65
N PRO A 402 12.60 16.66 -24.06
CA PRO A 402 12.69 16.41 -22.63
C PRO A 402 14.12 15.98 -22.28
N PRO A 403 14.62 16.38 -21.12
CA PRO A 403 15.91 15.91 -20.65
C PRO A 403 15.89 14.37 -20.49
N LYS A 404 17.04 13.72 -20.72
CA LYS A 404 17.19 12.26 -20.62
C LYS A 404 17.82 11.87 -19.29
N ALA A 405 17.39 10.75 -18.73
CA ALA A 405 17.97 10.16 -17.54
C ALA A 405 18.08 8.65 -17.69
N THR A 406 19.03 8.05 -16.97
CA THR A 406 19.20 6.61 -16.84
C THR A 406 18.89 6.20 -15.42
N PHE A 407 18.01 5.22 -15.24
CA PHE A 407 17.68 4.65 -13.95
C PHE A 407 17.71 3.12 -14.04
N HIS A 408 18.87 2.53 -13.74
CA HIS A 408 19.09 1.09 -13.78
C HIS A 408 19.17 0.53 -12.36
N ALA A 409 18.08 -0.06 -11.87
CA ALA A 409 18.01 -0.70 -10.57
C ALA A 409 18.71 -2.08 -10.58
N ASN A 410 20.03 -2.06 -10.85
CA ASN A 410 20.92 -3.21 -10.95
C ASN A 410 21.79 -3.41 -9.70
N ARG A 411 21.39 -2.82 -8.58
CA ARG A 411 21.97 -2.94 -7.24
C ARG A 411 20.87 -2.74 -6.21
N PRO A 412 21.09 -3.01 -4.90
CA PRO A 412 20.07 -2.88 -3.87
C PRO A 412 19.35 -1.53 -3.90
N PHE A 413 18.03 -1.55 -3.79
CA PHE A 413 17.19 -0.37 -3.82
C PHE A 413 16.07 -0.43 -2.78
N VAL A 414 15.56 0.74 -2.43
CA VAL A 414 14.39 0.93 -1.56
C VAL A 414 13.18 1.23 -2.42
N TYR A 415 11.99 0.78 -2.00
CA TYR A 415 10.75 1.12 -2.68
C TYR A 415 9.63 1.40 -1.69
N ILE A 416 8.69 2.26 -2.12
CA ILE A 416 7.50 2.64 -1.37
C ILE A 416 6.30 2.54 -2.31
N ILE A 417 5.23 1.85 -1.89
CA ILE A 417 3.93 1.90 -2.58
C ILE A 417 3.02 2.82 -1.78
N HIS A 418 2.46 3.83 -2.45
CA HIS A 418 1.64 4.85 -1.81
C HIS A 418 0.49 5.33 -2.68
N GLU A 419 -0.55 5.89 -2.05
CA GLU A 419 -1.65 6.56 -2.75
C GLU A 419 -1.34 8.07 -2.88
N LYS A 420 -1.43 8.58 -4.10
CA LYS A 420 -0.93 9.91 -4.47
C LYS A 420 -1.73 11.06 -3.87
N SER A 421 -3.04 10.94 -3.70
CA SER A 421 -3.89 12.06 -3.24
C SER A 421 -3.82 12.25 -1.72
N SER A 422 -3.81 11.18 -0.96
CA SER A 422 -3.68 11.20 0.50
C SER A 422 -2.23 11.24 0.96
N GLY A 423 -1.31 10.70 0.14
CA GLY A 423 0.09 10.48 0.50
C GLY A 423 0.29 9.31 1.47
N VAL A 424 -0.74 8.49 1.71
CA VAL A 424 -0.65 7.34 2.61
C VAL A 424 0.24 6.26 2.03
N ILE A 425 1.20 5.80 2.82
CA ILE A 425 2.10 4.69 2.48
C ILE A 425 1.40 3.37 2.77
N LEU A 426 1.32 2.50 1.75
CA LEU A 426 0.76 1.16 1.87
C LEU A 426 1.82 0.11 2.18
N PHE A 427 2.92 0.12 1.43
CA PHE A 427 4.07 -0.76 1.63
C PHE A 427 5.38 0.01 1.58
N VAL A 428 6.33 -0.47 2.35
CA VAL A 428 7.74 -0.09 2.26
C VAL A 428 8.57 -1.35 2.17
N GLY A 429 9.68 -1.27 1.43
CA GLY A 429 10.58 -2.40 1.31
C GLY A 429 11.92 -2.05 0.71
N LYS A 430 12.80 -3.02 0.73
CA LYS A 430 14.05 -3.00 -0.02
C LYS A 430 14.29 -4.34 -0.69
N PHE A 431 14.89 -4.30 -1.86
CA PHE A 431 15.32 -5.48 -2.59
C PHE A 431 16.85 -5.54 -2.61
N MET A 432 17.41 -6.70 -2.24
CA MET A 432 18.84 -6.92 -2.08
C MET A 432 19.43 -7.88 -3.13
N GLY A 433 18.63 -8.25 -4.17
CA GLY A 433 19.07 -9.15 -5.23
C GLY A 433 18.78 -10.64 -4.99
N LYS A 434 18.05 -10.93 -3.94
CA LYS A 434 17.63 -12.31 -3.58
C LYS A 434 16.22 -12.27 -3.05
#